data_f1cfbe03f7f276eaab85382ac1eee826
#
_entry.id   f1cfbe03f7f276eaab85382ac1eee826
#
_cell.length_a   1.000
_cell.length_b   1.000
_cell.length_c   1.000
_cell.angle_alpha   90.00
_cell.angle_beta   90.00
_cell.angle_gamma   90.00
#
_symmetry.space_group_name_H-M   'P 1'
#
loop_
_entity.id
_entity.type
_entity.pdbx_description
1 polymer ?
#
loop_
_entity_poly.entity_id
_entity_poly.type
_entity_poly.pdbx_seq_one_letter_code
_entity_poly.pdbx_strand_id
1 'polypeptide(L)'
;MLHLIKLAVGCATADDLAQRQKHRRAADPPLRHQTRSVPRRAEEIVGKGSIFWVIGGFVQVRQRILAIEPDVWDDGSACCALHLDPVLVPVQLRPVKPFQGWRYLEAAEAPADLARGAAAAAKAVAAMPARMRRELAELGL
;
A
#
# COMPACT_ATOMS: atom_id res chain seq x y z
N MET A 1 16.27 6.45 -2.26
CA MET A 1 15.10 5.57 -2.30
C MET A 1 13.87 6.36 -1.90
N LEU A 2 12.86 6.30 -2.73
CA LEU A 2 11.59 6.99 -2.53
C LEU A 2 10.45 5.99 -2.59
N HIS A 3 9.41 6.22 -1.79
CA HIS A 3 8.21 5.39 -1.75
C HIS A 3 6.99 6.16 -2.19
N LEU A 4 5.88 5.46 -2.39
CA LEU A 4 4.55 6.03 -2.55
C LEU A 4 3.68 5.61 -1.36
N ILE A 5 2.67 6.42 -1.05
CA ILE A 5 1.64 6.11 -0.07
C ILE A 5 0.27 6.33 -0.71
N LYS A 6 -0.65 5.39 -0.52
CA LYS A 6 -1.97 5.43 -1.13
C LYS A 6 -3.01 4.71 -0.27
N LEU A 7 -4.24 5.21 -0.33
CA LEU A 7 -5.39 4.53 0.28
C LEU A 7 -5.75 3.28 -0.53
N ALA A 8 -5.95 2.15 0.15
CA ALA A 8 -6.51 0.94 -0.45
C ALA A 8 -8.03 1.06 -0.44
N VAL A 9 -8.56 1.75 -1.44
CA VAL A 9 -10.00 2.07 -1.54
C VAL A 9 -10.82 0.78 -1.58
N GLY A 10 -11.84 0.70 -0.73
CA GLY A 10 -12.74 -0.45 -0.66
C GLY A 10 -12.23 -1.62 0.16
N CYS A 11 -11.05 -1.53 0.75
CA CYS A 11 -10.51 -2.57 1.64
C CYS A 11 -10.70 -2.16 3.10
N ALA A 12 -11.27 -3.06 3.90
CA ALA A 12 -11.40 -2.86 5.35
C ALA A 12 -10.20 -3.42 6.10
N THR A 13 -9.51 -4.41 5.54
CA THR A 13 -8.35 -5.08 6.14
C THR A 13 -7.26 -5.33 5.09
N ALA A 14 -6.05 -5.64 5.57
CA ALA A 14 -4.95 -6.06 4.69
C ALA A 14 -5.27 -7.37 3.96
N ASP A 15 -6.04 -8.26 4.59
CA ASP A 15 -6.49 -9.51 3.94
C ASP A 15 -7.43 -9.22 2.76
N ASP A 16 -8.28 -8.21 2.86
CA ASP A 16 -9.13 -7.77 1.73
C ASP A 16 -8.29 -7.34 0.55
N LEU A 17 -7.23 -6.58 0.80
CA LEU A 17 -6.29 -6.16 -0.24
C LEU A 17 -5.60 -7.37 -0.87
N ALA A 18 -5.13 -8.32 -0.06
CA ALA A 18 -4.48 -9.54 -0.52
C ALA A 18 -5.41 -10.36 -1.42
N GLN A 19 -6.66 -10.53 -1.03
CA GLN A 19 -7.66 -11.25 -1.81
C GLN A 19 -7.97 -10.56 -3.14
N ARG A 20 -8.14 -9.25 -3.12
CA ARG A 20 -8.36 -8.46 -4.33
C ARG A 20 -7.22 -8.61 -5.32
N GLN A 21 -5.99 -8.54 -4.85
CA GLN A 21 -4.80 -8.68 -5.70
C GLN A 21 -4.65 -10.08 -6.24
N LYS A 22 -4.96 -11.09 -5.45
CA LYS A 22 -4.95 -12.49 -5.88
C LYS A 22 -5.93 -12.71 -7.04
N HIS A 23 -7.15 -12.18 -6.92
CA HIS A 23 -8.15 -12.25 -7.99
C HIS A 23 -7.68 -11.54 -9.26
N ARG A 24 -7.16 -10.34 -9.15
CA ARG A 24 -6.66 -9.57 -10.29
C ARG A 24 -5.51 -10.26 -10.99
N ARG A 25 -4.56 -10.81 -10.23
CA ARG A 25 -3.41 -11.50 -10.80
C ARG A 25 -3.83 -12.76 -11.57
N ALA A 26 -4.85 -13.45 -11.11
CA ALA A 26 -5.40 -14.62 -11.80
C ALA A 26 -6.15 -14.24 -13.08
N ALA A 27 -6.93 -13.15 -13.05
CA ALA A 27 -7.77 -12.74 -14.16
C ALA A 27 -7.03 -11.90 -15.21
N ASP A 28 -6.08 -11.05 -14.78
CA ASP A 28 -5.38 -10.12 -15.65
C ASP A 28 -3.93 -9.91 -15.17
N PRO A 29 -3.04 -10.90 -15.38
CA PRO A 29 -1.63 -10.75 -15.03
C PRO A 29 -0.92 -9.77 -15.96
N PRO A 30 0.21 -9.13 -15.55
CA PRO A 30 0.83 -9.22 -14.23
C PRO A 30 0.13 -8.37 -13.16
N LEU A 31 0.47 -8.63 -11.88
CA LEU A 31 -0.06 -7.83 -10.78
C LEU A 31 0.39 -6.39 -10.91
N ARG A 32 -0.57 -5.48 -11.01
CA ARG A 32 -0.30 -4.06 -11.11
C ARG A 32 -1.42 -3.23 -10.50
N HIS A 33 -1.06 -2.06 -10.04
CA HIS A 33 -2.02 -1.03 -9.64
C HIS A 33 -2.02 0.06 -10.70
N GLN A 34 -3.18 0.34 -11.26
CA GLN A 34 -3.33 1.39 -12.26
C GLN A 34 -3.64 2.72 -11.59
N THR A 35 -2.96 3.78 -12.01
CA THR A 35 -3.18 5.13 -11.51
C THR A 35 -3.18 6.14 -12.65
N ARG A 36 -3.91 7.23 -12.47
CA ARG A 36 -4.03 8.26 -13.51
C ARG A 36 -2.72 8.99 -13.77
N SER A 37 -1.96 9.28 -12.72
CA SER A 37 -0.76 10.11 -12.81
C SER A 37 0.51 9.29 -12.75
N VAL A 38 1.46 9.58 -13.66
CA VAL A 38 2.79 8.99 -13.66
C VAL A 38 3.65 9.73 -12.62
N PRO A 39 4.29 9.03 -11.67
CA PRO A 39 5.22 9.67 -10.76
C PRO A 39 6.41 10.28 -11.50
N ARG A 40 6.67 11.56 -11.30
CA ARG A 40 7.83 12.24 -11.94
C ARG A 40 9.17 11.71 -11.44
N ARG A 41 9.19 11.26 -10.18
CA ARG A 41 10.39 10.71 -9.52
C ARG A 41 10.43 9.18 -9.60
N ALA A 42 9.92 8.61 -10.69
CA ALA A 42 9.85 7.16 -10.89
C ALA A 42 11.20 6.46 -10.74
N GLU A 43 12.29 7.08 -11.19
CA GLU A 43 13.64 6.53 -11.12
C GLU A 43 14.11 6.28 -9.69
N GLU A 44 13.62 7.07 -8.73
CA GLU A 44 13.96 6.91 -7.33
C GLU A 44 13.12 5.82 -6.65
N ILE A 45 12.07 5.34 -7.33
CA ILE A 45 11.10 4.39 -6.80
C ILE A 45 11.34 2.98 -7.34
N VAL A 46 11.46 2.85 -8.66
CA VAL A 46 11.50 1.55 -9.36
C VAL A 46 12.63 0.66 -8.85
N GLY A 47 12.26 -0.57 -8.47
CA GLY A 47 13.19 -1.59 -7.98
C GLY A 47 13.74 -1.35 -6.58
N LYS A 48 13.44 -0.21 -5.98
CA LYS A 48 13.98 0.21 -4.67
C LYS A 48 12.89 0.49 -3.66
N GLY A 49 11.88 1.28 -4.06
CA GLY A 49 10.80 1.74 -3.19
C GLY A 49 9.61 0.83 -3.19
N SER A 50 8.67 1.14 -2.30
CA SER A 50 7.43 0.40 -2.12
C SER A 50 6.25 1.35 -2.16
N ILE A 51 5.06 0.81 -2.41
CA ILE A 51 3.81 1.49 -2.14
C ILE A 51 3.34 1.08 -0.74
N PHE A 52 3.09 2.08 0.11
CA PHE A 52 2.58 1.89 1.46
C PHE A 52 1.08 2.08 1.43
N TRP A 53 0.35 1.03 1.80
CA TRP A 53 -1.11 1.02 1.72
C TRP A 53 -1.73 1.48 3.03
N VAL A 54 -2.63 2.47 2.93
CA VAL A 54 -3.43 2.96 4.05
C VAL A 54 -4.76 2.21 4.06
N ILE A 55 -5.04 1.53 5.15
CA ILE A 55 -6.24 0.72 5.31
C ILE A 55 -6.87 1.05 6.67
N GLY A 56 -8.14 1.46 6.66
CA GLY A 56 -8.85 1.80 7.88
C GLY A 56 -8.22 2.97 8.66
N GLY A 57 -7.61 3.92 7.95
CA GLY A 57 -6.99 5.10 8.56
C GLY A 57 -5.55 4.90 9.04
N PHE A 58 -4.93 3.74 8.73
CA PHE A 58 -3.56 3.43 9.13
C PHE A 58 -2.75 2.88 7.97
N VAL A 59 -1.46 3.26 7.88
CA VAL A 59 -0.52 2.52 7.06
C VAL A 59 -0.35 1.14 7.71
N GLN A 60 -0.54 0.07 6.94
CA GLN A 60 -0.52 -1.29 7.47
C GLN A 60 0.46 -2.22 6.77
N VAL A 61 0.58 -2.11 5.45
CA VAL A 61 1.44 -2.98 4.64
C VAL A 61 2.11 -2.19 3.54
N ARG A 62 3.23 -2.70 3.04
CA ARG A 62 3.90 -2.18 1.85
C ARG A 62 4.11 -3.26 0.82
N GLN A 63 4.23 -2.86 -0.44
CA GLN A 63 4.60 -3.73 -1.55
C GLN A 63 5.69 -3.08 -2.37
N ARG A 64 6.70 -3.85 -2.75
CA ARG A 64 7.77 -3.36 -3.62
C ARG A 64 7.21 -3.02 -5.01
N ILE A 65 7.62 -1.87 -5.53
CA ILE A 65 7.29 -1.44 -6.89
C ILE A 65 8.41 -1.91 -7.81
N LEU A 66 8.10 -2.84 -8.71
CA LEU A 66 9.07 -3.46 -9.60
C LEU A 66 9.32 -2.64 -10.86
N ALA A 67 8.26 -2.01 -11.38
CA ALA A 67 8.32 -1.19 -12.59
C ALA A 67 7.18 -0.18 -12.59
N ILE A 68 7.37 0.90 -13.33
CA ILE A 68 6.34 1.91 -13.59
C ILE A 68 6.28 2.09 -15.08
N GLU A 69 5.15 1.75 -15.70
CA GLU A 69 5.03 1.72 -17.16
C GLU A 69 3.72 2.35 -17.64
N PRO A 70 3.69 2.86 -18.89
CA PRO A 70 2.44 3.29 -19.50
C PRO A 70 1.46 2.12 -19.60
N ASP A 71 0.18 2.40 -19.42
CA ASP A 71 -0.89 1.42 -19.53
C ASP A 71 -2.17 2.12 -20.02
N VAL A 72 -3.23 1.36 -20.18
CA VAL A 72 -4.53 1.88 -20.60
C VAL A 72 -5.62 1.36 -19.67
N TRP A 73 -6.62 2.21 -19.42
CA TRP A 73 -7.84 1.79 -18.74
C TRP A 73 -8.70 0.93 -19.68
N ASP A 74 -9.73 0.30 -19.14
CA ASP A 74 -10.67 -0.51 -19.92
C ASP A 74 -11.35 0.28 -21.04
N ASP A 75 -11.51 1.59 -20.89
CA ASP A 75 -12.07 2.47 -21.90
C ASP A 75 -11.08 2.91 -22.97
N GLY A 76 -9.81 2.46 -22.88
CA GLY A 76 -8.75 2.79 -23.82
C GLY A 76 -8.00 4.08 -23.51
N SER A 77 -8.38 4.84 -22.50
CA SER A 77 -7.67 6.06 -22.12
C SER A 77 -6.34 5.72 -21.42
N ALA A 78 -5.36 6.63 -21.54
CA ALA A 78 -4.02 6.41 -21.00
C ALA A 78 -3.99 6.45 -19.48
N CYS A 79 -3.20 5.57 -18.88
CA CYS A 79 -2.90 5.57 -17.46
C CYS A 79 -1.48 5.08 -17.20
N CYS A 80 -1.15 4.87 -15.95
CA CYS A 80 0.14 4.37 -15.51
C CYS A 80 -0.05 3.08 -14.72
N ALA A 81 0.77 2.07 -14.98
CA ALA A 81 0.78 0.83 -14.22
C ALA A 81 1.97 0.80 -13.27
N LEU A 82 1.70 0.59 -11.99
CA LEU A 82 2.69 0.26 -10.98
C LEU A 82 2.74 -1.26 -10.86
N HIS A 83 3.78 -1.88 -11.40
CA HIS A 83 3.96 -3.33 -11.31
C HIS A 83 4.47 -3.67 -9.92
N LEU A 84 3.77 -4.55 -9.22
CA LEU A 84 3.99 -4.83 -7.82
C LEU A 84 4.49 -6.26 -7.59
N ASP A 85 5.41 -6.41 -6.64
CA ASP A 85 5.71 -7.70 -6.06
C ASP A 85 4.46 -8.19 -5.30
N PRO A 86 4.05 -9.46 -5.46
CA PRO A 86 2.83 -9.95 -4.80
C PRO A 86 2.93 -10.05 -3.28
N VAL A 87 4.10 -9.90 -2.70
CA VAL A 87 4.29 -10.00 -1.24
C VAL A 87 3.85 -8.69 -0.55
N LEU A 88 2.90 -8.79 0.36
CA LEU A 88 2.50 -7.71 1.26
C LEU A 88 3.34 -7.79 2.53
N VAL A 89 4.16 -6.78 2.79
CA VAL A 89 5.04 -6.74 3.95
C VAL A 89 4.38 -5.92 5.06
N PRO A 90 4.05 -6.51 6.23
CA PRO A 90 3.49 -5.76 7.34
C PRO A 90 4.48 -4.71 7.86
N VAL A 91 3.96 -3.52 8.16
CA VAL A 91 4.75 -2.43 8.72
C VAL A 91 4.09 -1.90 10.00
N GLN A 92 4.84 -1.11 10.75
CA GLN A 92 4.31 -0.46 11.95
C GLN A 92 3.09 0.39 11.59
N LEU A 93 2.03 0.28 12.37
CA LEU A 93 0.81 1.04 12.18
C LEU A 93 1.07 2.52 12.40
N ARG A 94 0.68 3.34 11.42
CA ARG A 94 0.77 4.81 11.52
C ARG A 94 -0.55 5.43 11.10
N PRO A 95 -1.18 6.25 11.96
CA PRO A 95 -2.41 6.96 11.59
C PRO A 95 -2.14 7.92 10.43
N VAL A 96 -3.06 7.96 9.47
CA VAL A 96 -2.97 8.89 8.33
C VAL A 96 -4.34 9.46 8.06
N LYS A 97 -4.40 10.80 7.87
CA LYS A 97 -5.63 11.46 7.46
C LYS A 97 -5.99 11.06 6.03
N PRO A 98 -7.28 10.92 5.71
CA PRO A 98 -7.71 10.59 4.35
C PRO A 98 -7.18 11.59 3.32
N PHE A 99 -6.78 11.06 2.16
CA PHE A 99 -6.36 11.85 1.00
C PHE A 99 -6.74 11.10 -0.28
N GLN A 100 -6.68 11.78 -1.43
CA GLN A 100 -6.98 11.18 -2.72
C GLN A 100 -5.71 10.93 -3.52
N GLY A 101 -5.72 9.87 -4.34
CA GLY A 101 -4.59 9.49 -5.17
C GLY A 101 -3.44 8.94 -4.36
N TRP A 102 -2.25 9.09 -4.90
CA TRP A 102 -1.01 8.69 -4.23
C TRP A 102 -0.18 9.93 -3.88
N ARG A 103 0.71 9.78 -2.92
CA ARG A 103 1.69 10.80 -2.55
C ARG A 103 3.07 10.18 -2.45
N TYR A 104 4.11 10.99 -2.58
CA TYR A 104 5.47 10.55 -2.28
C TYR A 104 5.62 10.36 -0.78
N LEU A 105 6.39 9.34 -0.41
CA LEU A 105 6.77 9.07 0.98
C LEU A 105 8.29 8.91 1.04
N GLU A 106 8.96 9.81 1.73
CA GLU A 106 10.41 9.75 1.88
C GLU A 106 10.81 8.55 2.73
N ALA A 107 11.96 7.95 2.43
CA ALA A 107 12.44 6.76 3.15
C ALA A 107 12.57 7.00 4.66
N ALA A 108 12.98 8.20 5.06
CA ALA A 108 13.11 8.57 6.47
C ALA A 108 11.76 8.64 7.21
N GLU A 109 10.66 8.81 6.49
CA GLU A 109 9.31 8.91 7.05
C GLU A 109 8.54 7.59 6.97
N ALA A 110 9.08 6.61 6.25
CA ALA A 110 8.40 5.33 6.03
C ALA A 110 8.37 4.50 7.32
N PRO A 111 7.21 3.92 7.70
CA PRO A 111 7.15 3.00 8.83
C PRO A 111 8.07 1.80 8.62
N ALA A 112 8.70 1.35 9.70
CA ALA A 112 9.58 0.19 9.65
C ALA A 112 8.78 -1.11 9.49
N ASP A 113 9.41 -2.12 8.88
CA ASP A 113 8.84 -3.45 8.78
C ASP A 113 8.68 -4.07 10.17
N LEU A 114 7.62 -4.85 10.35
CA LEU A 114 7.38 -5.55 11.59
C LEU A 114 8.15 -6.87 11.65
N ALA A 115 8.66 -7.21 12.85
CA ALA A 115 9.15 -8.55 13.12
C ALA A 115 7.98 -9.56 13.11
N ARG A 116 8.26 -10.86 12.91
CA ARG A 116 7.23 -11.90 12.77
C ARG A 116 6.16 -11.89 13.85
N GLY A 117 6.55 -11.82 15.12
CA GLY A 117 5.61 -11.81 16.24
C GLY A 117 4.78 -10.52 16.28
N ALA A 118 5.39 -9.40 15.97
CA ALA A 118 4.72 -8.11 15.91
C ALA A 118 3.73 -8.02 14.72
N ALA A 119 4.00 -8.74 13.62
CA ALA A 119 3.09 -8.78 12.47
C ALA A 119 1.75 -9.43 12.84
N ALA A 120 1.76 -10.50 13.62
CA ALA A 120 0.53 -11.15 14.08
C ALA A 120 -0.28 -10.23 15.00
N ALA A 121 0.38 -9.53 15.92
CA ALA A 121 -0.26 -8.55 16.80
C ALA A 121 -0.85 -7.38 16.01
N ALA A 122 -0.13 -6.87 15.02
CA ALA A 122 -0.60 -5.79 14.16
C ALA A 122 -1.83 -6.21 13.34
N LYS A 123 -1.87 -7.44 12.86
CA LYS A 123 -3.02 -8.00 12.14
C LYS A 123 -4.26 -8.05 13.04
N ALA A 124 -4.10 -8.46 14.29
CA ALA A 124 -5.19 -8.49 15.27
C ALA A 124 -5.72 -7.07 15.55
N VAL A 125 -4.82 -6.09 15.71
CA VAL A 125 -5.19 -4.68 15.89
C VAL A 125 -5.91 -4.14 14.65
N ALA A 126 -5.42 -4.47 13.47
CA ALA A 126 -6.03 -4.04 12.20
C ALA A 126 -7.45 -4.56 12.00
N ALA A 127 -7.80 -5.69 12.62
CA ALA A 127 -9.15 -6.25 12.59
C ALA A 127 -10.12 -5.57 13.57
N MET A 128 -9.63 -4.71 14.46
CA MET A 128 -10.45 -3.95 15.41
C MET A 128 -11.15 -2.77 14.75
N PRO A 129 -12.24 -2.23 15.34
CA PRO A 129 -12.81 -0.96 14.89
C PRO A 129 -11.77 0.17 14.91
N ALA A 130 -11.88 1.11 13.97
CA ALA A 130 -10.91 2.19 13.80
C ALA A 130 -10.64 2.98 15.09
N ARG A 131 -11.68 3.22 15.89
CA ARG A 131 -11.58 3.92 17.18
C ARG A 131 -10.61 3.22 18.13
N MET A 132 -10.73 1.90 18.27
CA MET A 132 -9.86 1.12 19.15
C MET A 132 -8.43 1.09 18.65
N ARG A 133 -8.24 1.01 17.34
CA ARG A 133 -6.91 1.06 16.72
C ARG A 133 -6.20 2.37 17.03
N ARG A 134 -6.90 3.50 16.96
CA ARG A 134 -6.33 4.81 17.27
C ARG A 134 -5.91 4.93 18.73
N GLU A 135 -6.73 4.44 19.65
CA GLU A 135 -6.40 4.44 21.07
C GLU A 135 -5.12 3.64 21.34
N LEU A 136 -4.99 2.46 20.73
CA LEU A 136 -3.79 1.64 20.88
C LEU A 136 -2.56 2.30 20.28
N ALA A 137 -2.68 2.96 19.13
CA ALA A 137 -1.58 3.67 18.49
C ALA A 137 -1.10 4.87 19.33
N GLU A 138 -2.03 5.61 19.93
CA GLU A 138 -1.71 6.73 20.83
C GLU A 138 -1.00 6.29 22.11
N LEU A 139 -1.26 5.06 22.57
CA LEU A 139 -0.59 4.47 23.71
C LEU A 139 0.78 3.86 23.37
N GLY A 140 1.18 3.88 22.10
CA GLY A 140 2.44 3.31 21.65
C GLY A 140 2.44 1.79 21.53
N LEU A 141 1.27 1.22 21.43
CA LEU A 141 1.08 -0.23 21.34
C LEU A 141 0.97 -0.73 19.90
#